data_5adbf535e449d21a06a8a9ece22e4f33
#
_entry.id   5adbf535e449d21a06a8a9ece22e4f33
#
_cell.length_a   1.000
_cell.length_b   1.000
_cell.length_c   1.000
_cell.angle_alpha   90.00
_cell.angle_beta   90.00
_cell.angle_gamma   90.00
#
_symmetry.space_group_name_H-M   'P 1'
#
loop_
_entity.id
_entity.type
_entity.pdbx_description
1 polymer ?
#
loop_
_entity_poly.entity_id
_entity_poly.type
_entity_poly.pdbx_seq_one_letter_code
_entity_poly.pdbx_strand_id
1 'polypeptide(L)'
;VVDAVAYTLEKVRHAVLMIWYPLLPAGHHETLLSGLEASGIRKIWHSELLLRAAGESAHGMYGSGMVVINPPWGLDEQLAAAMSQVTPLLGSDSHYRAKWLVGE
;
A
#
# COMPACT_ATOMS: atom_id res chain seq x y z
N VAL A 1 -14.44 2.25 0.66
CA VAL A 1 -13.32 2.35 -0.29
C VAL A 1 -13.35 1.20 -1.30
N VAL A 2 -13.51 -0.03 -0.82
CA VAL A 2 -13.54 -1.19 -1.72
C VAL A 2 -14.68 -1.09 -2.73
N ASP A 3 -15.85 -0.64 -2.29
CA ASP A 3 -17.00 -0.47 -3.18
C ASP A 3 -16.74 0.58 -4.27
N ALA A 4 -16.08 1.68 -3.91
CA ALA A 4 -15.72 2.71 -4.87
C ALA A 4 -14.71 2.19 -5.90
N VAL A 5 -13.76 1.38 -5.47
CA VAL A 5 -12.78 0.75 -6.35
C VAL A 5 -13.48 -0.20 -7.33
N ALA A 6 -14.35 -1.06 -6.82
CA ALA A 6 -15.09 -2.01 -7.64
C ALA A 6 -15.96 -1.29 -8.67
N TYR A 7 -16.64 -0.24 -8.25
CA TYR A 7 -17.48 0.57 -9.14
C TYR A 7 -16.64 1.20 -10.26
N THR A 8 -15.49 1.79 -9.91
CA THR A 8 -14.63 2.44 -10.90
C THR A 8 -14.11 1.43 -11.91
N LEU A 9 -13.68 0.25 -11.47
CA LEU A 9 -13.16 -0.79 -12.37
C LEU A 9 -14.25 -1.38 -13.25
N GLU A 10 -15.49 -1.39 -12.79
CA GLU A 10 -16.61 -1.80 -13.61
C GLU A 10 -16.80 -0.85 -14.80
N LYS A 11 -16.59 0.44 -14.58
CA LYS A 11 -16.75 1.47 -15.61
C LYS A 11 -15.50 1.61 -16.47
N VAL A 12 -14.32 1.51 -15.89
CA VAL A 12 -13.04 1.67 -16.58
C VAL A 12 -12.10 0.53 -16.13
N ARG A 13 -12.06 -0.54 -16.88
CA ARG A 13 -11.34 -1.77 -16.53
C ARG A 13 -9.84 -1.58 -16.32
N HIS A 14 -9.23 -0.66 -17.06
CA HIS A 14 -7.79 -0.45 -17.04
C HIS A 14 -7.38 0.75 -16.21
N ALA A 15 -8.28 1.28 -15.39
CA ALA A 15 -7.96 2.38 -14.50
C ALA A 15 -6.84 1.98 -13.55
N VAL A 16 -5.87 2.88 -13.38
CA VAL A 16 -4.84 2.75 -12.34
C VAL A 16 -5.36 3.51 -11.13
N LEU A 17 -5.57 2.80 -10.04
CA LEU A 17 -6.10 3.41 -8.82
C LEU A 17 -5.04 3.35 -7.73
N MET A 18 -4.84 4.45 -7.04
CA MET A 18 -3.87 4.57 -5.96
C MET A 18 -4.61 4.96 -4.69
N ILE A 19 -4.42 4.18 -3.63
CA ILE A 19 -5.04 4.42 -2.34
C ILE A 19 -3.94 4.58 -1.30
N TRP A 20 -3.85 5.76 -0.71
CA TRP A 20 -2.92 6.02 0.38
C TRP A 20 -3.62 5.74 1.71
N TYR A 21 -2.88 5.15 2.65
CA TYR A 21 -3.40 4.94 4.00
C TYR A 21 -2.29 5.14 5.03
N PRO A 22 -2.64 5.66 6.23
CA PRO A 22 -1.68 5.76 7.32
C PRO A 22 -1.58 4.44 8.06
N LEU A 23 -0.41 4.14 8.60
CA LEU A 23 -0.22 3.03 9.52
C LEU A 23 -0.41 3.55 10.93
N LEU A 24 -1.50 3.13 11.56
CA LEU A 24 -1.89 3.56 12.90
C LEU A 24 -1.91 2.37 13.84
N PRO A 25 -1.68 2.58 15.14
CA PRO A 25 -1.72 1.47 16.12
C PRO A 25 -3.03 0.70 16.12
N ALA A 26 -4.14 1.34 15.75
CA ALA A 26 -5.45 0.70 15.67
C ALA A 26 -5.56 -0.33 14.54
N GLY A 27 -4.67 -0.28 13.52
CA GLY A 27 -4.65 -1.29 12.48
C GLY A 27 -5.79 -1.24 11.48
N HIS A 28 -6.41 -0.09 11.28
CA HIS A 28 -7.55 0.05 10.36
C HIS A 28 -7.22 -0.34 8.92
N HIS A 29 -5.94 -0.20 8.52
CA HIS A 29 -5.51 -0.59 7.19
C HIS A 29 -5.71 -2.09 6.90
N GLU A 30 -5.72 -2.92 7.92
CA GLU A 30 -5.91 -4.36 7.74
C GLU A 30 -7.29 -4.69 7.18
N THR A 31 -8.32 -3.94 7.59
CA THR A 31 -9.67 -4.09 7.05
C THR A 31 -9.71 -3.74 5.58
N LEU A 32 -9.01 -2.67 5.17
CA LEU A 32 -8.91 -2.28 3.76
C LEU A 32 -8.24 -3.37 2.94
N LEU A 33 -7.08 -3.86 3.39
CA LEU A 33 -6.32 -4.87 2.66
C LEU A 33 -7.10 -6.19 2.56
N SER A 34 -7.73 -6.62 3.65
CA SER A 34 -8.54 -7.84 3.65
C SER A 34 -9.73 -7.72 2.72
N GLY A 35 -10.39 -6.55 2.71
CA GLY A 35 -11.51 -6.29 1.81
C GLY A 35 -11.11 -6.34 0.36
N LEU A 36 -9.95 -5.80 0.02
CA LEU A 36 -9.44 -5.85 -1.34
C LEU A 36 -9.10 -7.28 -1.77
N GLU A 37 -8.49 -8.07 -0.90
CA GLU A 37 -8.20 -9.48 -1.19
C GLU A 37 -9.47 -10.28 -1.44
N ALA A 38 -10.51 -10.02 -0.67
CA ALA A 38 -11.78 -10.74 -0.76
C ALA A 38 -12.67 -10.27 -1.91
N SER A 39 -12.36 -9.12 -2.51
CA SER A 39 -13.23 -8.48 -3.50
C SER A 39 -13.26 -9.17 -4.87
N GLY A 40 -12.27 -10.00 -5.16
CA GLY A 40 -12.10 -10.58 -6.50
C GLY A 40 -11.36 -9.70 -7.49
N ILE A 41 -11.00 -8.50 -7.09
CA ILE A 41 -10.19 -7.59 -7.92
C ILE A 41 -8.77 -8.16 -8.03
N ARG A 42 -8.20 -8.12 -9.24
CA ARG A 42 -6.87 -8.66 -9.52
C ARG A 42 -5.86 -7.54 -9.72
N LYS A 43 -4.58 -7.90 -9.76
CA LYS A 43 -3.46 -6.97 -9.97
C LYS A 43 -3.45 -5.86 -8.92
N ILE A 44 -3.39 -6.27 -7.65
CA ILE A 44 -3.29 -5.35 -6.52
C ILE A 44 -1.90 -5.45 -5.93
N TRP A 45 -1.16 -4.36 -5.97
CA TRP A 45 0.17 -4.26 -5.38
C TRP A 45 0.13 -3.26 -4.24
N HIS A 46 0.86 -3.55 -3.16
CA HIS A 46 0.92 -2.58 -2.08
C HIS A 46 2.33 -2.45 -1.53
N SER A 47 2.63 -1.27 -1.03
CA SER A 47 3.90 -0.94 -0.41
C SER A 47 3.66 -0.18 0.87
N GLU A 48 4.57 -0.36 1.84
CA GLU A 48 4.49 0.33 3.12
C GLU A 48 5.86 0.86 3.50
N LEU A 49 5.88 2.09 3.98
CA LEU A 49 7.06 2.72 4.54
C LEU A 49 6.86 2.88 6.04
N LEU A 50 7.66 2.20 6.82
CA LEU A 50 7.62 2.28 8.26
C LEU A 50 8.73 3.19 8.74
N LEU A 51 8.39 4.14 9.59
CA LEU A 51 9.35 5.08 10.17
C LEU A 51 9.82 4.62 11.54
N ARG A 52 9.04 3.74 12.18
CA ARG A 52 9.33 3.14 13.47
C ARG A 52 8.48 1.89 13.64
N ALA A 53 8.80 1.07 14.61
CA ALA A 53 8.06 -0.15 14.86
C ALA A 53 6.65 0.15 15.38
N ALA A 54 5.70 -0.69 15.00
CA ALA A 54 4.34 -0.61 15.54
C ALA A 54 4.39 -0.75 17.07
N GLY A 55 3.69 0.13 17.77
CA GLY A 55 3.65 0.09 19.24
C GLY A 55 4.64 1.00 19.92
N GLU A 56 5.68 1.49 19.24
CA GLU A 56 6.59 2.49 19.81
C GLU A 56 5.91 3.83 19.99
N SER A 57 4.83 4.06 19.26
CA SER A 57 3.99 5.25 19.40
C SER A 57 2.63 4.80 19.88
N ALA A 58 2.24 5.22 21.09
CA ALA A 58 0.93 4.91 21.63
C ALA A 58 -0.18 5.61 20.86
N HIS A 59 0.15 6.75 20.26
CA HIS A 59 -0.79 7.58 19.49
C HIS A 59 -0.09 8.07 18.24
N GLY A 60 -0.72 7.91 17.11
CA GLY A 60 -0.24 8.48 15.89
C GLY A 60 0.34 7.48 14.90
N MET A 61 0.66 8.02 13.76
CA MET A 61 1.09 7.27 12.59
C MET A 61 2.54 6.82 12.74
N TYR A 62 2.79 5.52 12.55
CA TYR A 62 4.16 5.00 12.55
C TYR A 62 4.68 4.71 11.14
N GLY A 63 3.92 5.01 10.12
CA GLY A 63 4.31 4.83 8.73
C GLY A 63 3.12 5.12 7.83
N SER A 64 3.29 4.80 6.57
CA SER A 64 2.21 4.95 5.58
C SER A 64 2.29 3.83 4.56
N GLY A 65 1.19 3.60 3.87
CA GLY A 65 1.12 2.62 2.82
C GLY A 65 0.39 3.14 1.60
N MET A 66 0.57 2.45 0.51
CA MET A 66 -0.11 2.74 -0.73
C MET A 66 -0.50 1.44 -1.42
N VAL A 67 -1.76 1.37 -1.84
CA VAL A 67 -2.26 0.29 -2.68
C VAL A 67 -2.37 0.82 -4.09
N VAL A 68 -1.83 0.08 -5.06
CA VAL A 68 -1.95 0.42 -6.48
C VAL A 68 -2.67 -0.72 -7.18
N ILE A 69 -3.78 -0.42 -7.82
CA ILE A 69 -4.55 -1.37 -8.60
C ILE A 69 -4.25 -1.13 -10.07
N ASN A 70 -3.95 -2.20 -10.80
CA ASN A 70 -3.49 -2.15 -12.19
C ASN A 70 -2.23 -1.29 -12.35
N PRO A 71 -1.16 -1.51 -11.56
CA PRO A 71 0.03 -0.69 -11.68
C PRO A 71 0.64 -0.80 -13.07
N PRO A 72 1.20 0.30 -13.61
CA PRO A 72 1.96 0.23 -14.85
C PRO A 72 3.11 -0.77 -14.74
N TRP A 73 3.46 -1.39 -15.84
CA TRP A 73 4.54 -2.37 -15.88
C TRP A 73 5.85 -1.76 -15.34
N GLY A 74 6.48 -2.46 -14.41
CA GLY A 74 7.74 -2.03 -13.84
C GLY A 74 7.63 -1.04 -12.68
N LEU A 75 6.40 -0.60 -12.31
CA LEU A 75 6.23 0.36 -11.23
C LEU A 75 6.77 -0.17 -9.90
N ASP A 76 6.52 -1.44 -9.59
CA ASP A 76 6.97 -2.07 -8.37
C ASP A 76 8.51 -2.04 -8.26
N GLU A 77 9.21 -2.33 -9.33
CA GLU A 77 10.67 -2.29 -9.36
C GLU A 77 11.20 -0.87 -9.27
N GLN A 78 10.57 0.08 -9.96
CA GLN A 78 10.97 1.48 -9.94
C GLN A 78 10.80 2.08 -8.55
N LEU A 79 9.68 1.78 -7.86
CA LEU A 79 9.46 2.27 -6.51
C LEU A 79 10.40 1.62 -5.51
N ALA A 80 10.68 0.34 -5.65
CA ALA A 80 11.65 -0.33 -4.78
C ALA A 80 13.04 0.30 -4.92
N ALA A 81 13.47 0.60 -6.13
CA ALA A 81 14.76 1.26 -6.37
C ALA A 81 14.80 2.66 -5.77
N ALA A 82 13.74 3.45 -5.97
CA ALA A 82 13.66 4.79 -5.41
C ALA A 82 13.65 4.76 -3.88
N MET A 83 12.87 3.86 -3.29
CA MET A 83 12.76 3.78 -1.83
C MET A 83 14.01 3.24 -1.17
N SER A 84 14.81 2.44 -1.87
CA SER A 84 16.10 1.98 -1.35
C SER A 84 17.06 3.14 -1.12
N GLN A 85 16.91 4.24 -1.87
CA GLN A 85 17.72 5.44 -1.70
C GLN A 85 17.15 6.38 -0.64
N VAL A 86 15.82 6.44 -0.51
CA VAL A 86 15.14 7.37 0.39
C VAL A 86 15.09 6.83 1.83
N THR A 87 14.83 5.55 2.00
CA THR A 87 14.61 4.95 3.32
C THR A 87 15.75 5.22 4.29
N PRO A 88 17.04 5.08 3.92
CA PRO A 88 18.13 5.35 4.85
C PRO A 88 18.19 6.79 5.32
N LEU A 89 17.65 7.73 4.55
CA LEU A 89 17.64 9.15 4.88
C LEU A 89 16.61 9.51 5.94
N LEU A 90 15.63 8.62 6.18
CA LEU A 90 14.54 8.86 7.11
C LEU A 90 14.84 8.42 8.54
N GLY A 91 15.96 7.72 8.75
CA GLY A 91 16.37 7.26 10.06
C GLY A 91 16.72 5.78 10.06
N SER A 92 17.41 5.35 11.11
CA SER A 92 17.89 3.97 11.23
C SER A 92 16.76 2.96 11.42
N ASP A 93 15.61 3.39 11.92
CA ASP A 93 14.46 2.51 12.15
C ASP A 93 13.50 2.47 10.97
N SER A 94 13.79 3.22 9.91
CA SER A 94 12.96 3.24 8.72
C SER A 94 13.07 1.96 7.93
N HIS A 95 11.96 1.50 7.40
CA HIS A 95 11.90 0.23 6.69
C HIS A 95 10.85 0.32 5.59
N TYR A 96 11.21 -0.14 4.40
CA TYR A 96 10.30 -0.20 3.26
C TYR A 96 10.01 -1.66 2.92
N ARG A 97 8.74 -1.97 2.68
CA ARG A 97 8.34 -3.30 2.23
C ARG A 97 7.24 -3.19 1.17
N ALA A 98 7.24 -4.13 0.25
CA ALA A 98 6.23 -4.16 -0.82
C ALA A 98 5.97 -5.59 -1.23
N LYS A 99 4.74 -5.87 -1.66
CA LYS A 99 4.38 -7.18 -2.21
C LYS A 99 3.12 -7.06 -3.05
N TRP A 100 2.89 -8.06 -3.89
CA TRP A 100 1.63 -8.22 -4.57
C TRP A 100 0.61 -8.76 -3.57
N LEU A 101 -0.47 -8.03 -3.37
CA LEU A 101 -1.57 -8.48 -2.53
C LEU A 101 -2.40 -9.53 -3.29
N VAL A 102 -2.65 -9.25 -4.56
CA VAL A 102 -3.30 -10.17 -5.51
C VAL A 102 -2.56 -10.05 -6.83
N GLY A 103 -2.10 -11.17 -7.39
CA GLY A 103 -1.45 -11.20 -8.69
C GLY A 103 -2.45 -11.09 -9.83
N GLU A 104 -1.97 -11.37 -11.02
CA GLU A 104 -2.83 -11.40 -12.19
C GLU A 104 -3.76 -12.61 -12.16
#